data_de05a643ebd5b088428c5302caf6d4a6
#
_entry.id   de05a643ebd5b088428c5302caf6d4a6
#
_cell.length_a   1.000
_cell.length_b   1.000
_cell.length_c   1.000
_cell.angle_alpha   90.00
_cell.angle_beta   90.00
_cell.angle_gamma   90.00
#
_symmetry.space_group_name_H-M   'P 1'
#
loop_
_entity.id
_entity.type
_entity.pdbx_description
1 polymer ?
#
loop_
_entity_poly.entity_id
_entity_poly.type
_entity_poly.pdbx_seq_one_letter_code
_entity_poly.pdbx_strand_id
1 'polypeptide(L)'
;MDSSASVLVLLGPPGTGKTSFIRGLLQYTKTNALVSYDASILEKDYIFARFVEGQNNVMILEDADTFLGSRTEGNDVMHKFLNVGDGLITSKGKKMIFSTNLPSIKDIDPALIRPGRCFDVLEFRAMQETEHQVLADKLGIDRMTGEKTLAELFHSQIHAPKVKRRNMGFY
;
A
#
# COMPACT_ATOMS: atom_id res chain seq x y z
N MET A 1 -5.44 -12.34 19.78
CA MET A 1 -6.05 -13.32 18.86
C MET A 1 -5.16 -13.39 17.63
N ASP A 2 -4.48 -14.50 17.43
CA ASP A 2 -3.76 -14.73 16.15
C ASP A 2 -4.81 -15.01 15.07
N SER A 3 -5.10 -14.00 14.27
CA SER A 3 -5.94 -14.19 13.09
C SER A 3 -5.21 -15.12 12.12
N SER A 4 -5.86 -16.22 11.72
CA SER A 4 -5.37 -17.09 10.66
C SER A 4 -5.29 -16.37 9.32
N ALA A 5 -6.03 -15.27 9.16
CA ALA A 5 -6.01 -14.44 7.98
C ALA A 5 -4.66 -13.74 7.79
N SER A 6 -4.13 -13.78 6.57
CA SER A 6 -2.75 -13.39 6.28
C SER A 6 -2.63 -12.20 5.34
N VAL A 7 -3.74 -11.71 4.78
CA VAL A 7 -3.76 -10.63 3.79
C VAL A 7 -4.35 -9.37 4.38
N LEU A 8 -3.68 -8.24 4.19
CA LEU A 8 -4.18 -6.89 4.44
C LEU A 8 -4.16 -6.11 3.12
N VAL A 9 -5.26 -5.46 2.80
CA VAL A 9 -5.37 -4.61 1.61
C VAL A 9 -5.51 -3.15 2.02
N LEU A 10 -4.72 -2.27 1.41
CA LEU A 10 -4.80 -0.82 1.55
C LEU A 10 -5.32 -0.24 0.23
N LEU A 11 -6.55 0.25 0.26
CA LEU A 11 -7.28 0.73 -0.89
C LEU A 11 -7.40 2.26 -0.85
N GLY A 12 -7.22 2.94 -1.96
CA GLY A 12 -7.53 4.36 -2.08
C GLY A 12 -6.62 5.14 -3.03
N PRO A 13 -6.94 6.40 -3.32
CA PRO A 13 -6.22 7.21 -4.29
C PRO A 13 -4.74 7.41 -3.94
N PRO A 14 -3.90 7.77 -4.94
CA PRO A 14 -2.51 8.17 -4.69
C PRO A 14 -2.42 9.33 -3.71
N GLY A 15 -1.34 9.39 -2.93
CA GLY A 15 -1.08 10.49 -1.99
C GLY A 15 -1.87 10.48 -0.69
N THR A 16 -2.72 9.50 -0.44
CA THR A 16 -3.54 9.40 0.79
C THR A 16 -2.79 8.79 1.97
N GLY A 17 -1.56 8.31 1.78
CA GLY A 17 -0.70 7.86 2.88
C GLY A 17 -0.54 6.36 3.03
N LYS A 18 -1.00 5.52 2.08
CA LYS A 18 -0.86 4.05 2.13
C LYS A 18 0.58 3.59 2.41
N THR A 19 1.54 4.03 1.61
CA THR A 19 2.96 3.70 1.80
C THR A 19 3.51 4.21 3.14
N SER A 20 3.07 5.40 3.59
CA SER A 20 3.46 5.95 4.90
C SER A 20 2.93 5.09 6.05
N PHE A 21 1.70 4.61 5.93
CA PHE A 21 1.11 3.67 6.88
C PHE A 21 1.90 2.36 6.94
N ILE A 22 2.25 1.77 5.79
CA ILE A 22 3.08 0.55 5.72
C ILE A 22 4.41 0.75 6.44
N ARG A 23 5.11 1.85 6.16
CA ARG A 23 6.39 2.18 6.80
C ARG A 23 6.24 2.30 8.32
N GLY A 24 5.21 3.02 8.77
CA GLY A 24 4.91 3.16 10.20
C GLY A 24 4.61 1.82 10.87
N LEU A 25 3.84 0.95 10.21
CA LEU A 25 3.52 -0.39 10.71
C LEU A 25 4.77 -1.25 10.85
N LEU A 26 5.65 -1.27 9.84
CA LEU A 26 6.90 -2.04 9.90
C LEU A 26 7.83 -1.53 11.01
N GLN A 27 7.94 -0.20 11.19
CA GLN A 27 8.72 0.40 12.26
C GLN A 27 8.16 0.04 13.64
N TYR A 28 6.86 0.15 13.81
CA TYR A 28 6.19 -0.17 15.06
C TYR A 28 6.37 -1.64 15.45
N THR A 29 6.19 -2.54 14.49
CA THR A 29 6.30 -3.99 14.70
C THR A 29 7.74 -4.49 14.69
N LYS A 30 8.71 -3.65 14.31
CA LYS A 30 10.13 -4.01 14.10
C LYS A 30 10.29 -5.22 13.17
N THR A 31 9.46 -5.29 12.14
CA THR A 31 9.38 -6.43 11.24
C THR A 31 10.08 -6.11 9.93
N ASN A 32 10.89 -7.06 9.45
CA ASN A 32 11.48 -6.99 8.11
C ASN A 32 10.48 -7.49 7.09
N ALA A 33 10.43 -6.81 5.94
CA ALA A 33 9.54 -7.13 4.85
C ALA A 33 10.29 -7.30 3.52
N LEU A 34 9.78 -8.18 2.67
CA LEU A 34 10.11 -8.21 1.25
C LEU A 34 9.15 -7.26 0.54
N VAL A 35 9.67 -6.24 -0.14
CA VAL A 35 8.86 -5.23 -0.83
C VAL A 35 9.04 -5.37 -2.34
N SER A 36 7.95 -5.33 -3.08
CA SER A 36 7.94 -5.25 -4.53
C SER A 36 6.94 -4.21 -5.02
N TYR A 37 7.30 -3.56 -6.13
CA TYR A 37 6.44 -2.65 -6.90
C TYR A 37 6.03 -3.26 -8.24
N ASP A 38 6.42 -4.52 -8.48
CA ASP A 38 6.15 -5.24 -9.72
C ASP A 38 5.28 -6.46 -9.42
N ALA A 39 4.02 -6.39 -9.84
CA ALA A 39 3.07 -7.48 -9.66
C ALA A 39 3.47 -8.75 -10.44
N SER A 40 4.21 -8.61 -11.55
CA SER A 40 4.68 -9.76 -12.35
C SER A 40 5.63 -10.67 -11.58
N ILE A 41 6.20 -10.18 -10.48
CA ILE A 41 7.05 -10.99 -9.60
C ILE A 41 6.27 -12.18 -9.02
N LEU A 42 4.95 -12.03 -8.86
CA LEU A 42 4.07 -13.09 -8.35
C LEU A 42 3.79 -14.20 -9.37
N GLU A 43 4.11 -13.96 -10.66
CA GLU A 43 4.05 -15.01 -11.69
C GLU A 43 5.17 -16.04 -11.53
N LYS A 44 6.20 -15.69 -10.77
CA LYS A 44 7.40 -16.49 -10.60
C LYS A 44 7.31 -17.32 -9.32
N ASP A 45 7.10 -18.61 -9.46
CA ASP A 45 6.92 -19.54 -8.34
C ASP A 45 8.05 -19.46 -7.30
N TYR A 46 9.29 -19.16 -7.73
CA TYR A 46 10.43 -19.08 -6.83
C TYR A 46 10.34 -17.93 -5.81
N ILE A 47 9.59 -16.87 -6.09
CA ILE A 47 9.43 -15.74 -5.15
C ILE A 47 8.63 -16.18 -3.94
N PHE A 48 7.55 -16.95 -4.18
CA PHE A 48 6.77 -17.52 -3.09
C PHE A 48 7.58 -18.51 -2.27
N ALA A 49 8.30 -19.40 -2.94
CA ALA A 49 9.20 -20.31 -2.26
C ALA A 49 10.21 -19.55 -1.40
N ARG A 50 10.87 -18.53 -1.96
CA ARG A 50 11.82 -17.69 -1.25
C ARG A 50 11.18 -16.93 -0.07
N PHE A 51 9.93 -16.44 -0.22
CA PHE A 51 9.21 -15.78 0.86
C PHE A 51 8.88 -16.76 1.99
N VAL A 52 8.39 -17.96 1.64
CA VAL A 52 8.00 -18.98 2.61
C VAL A 52 9.21 -19.52 3.38
N GLU A 53 10.28 -19.83 2.68
CA GLU A 53 11.52 -20.38 3.25
C GLU A 53 12.40 -19.30 3.89
N GLY A 54 12.21 -18.04 3.50
CA GLY A 54 13.03 -16.92 3.95
C GLY A 54 12.68 -16.43 5.36
N GLN A 55 13.54 -15.54 5.86
CA GLN A 55 13.40 -14.97 7.20
C GLN A 55 12.38 -13.82 7.27
N ASN A 56 11.94 -13.29 6.11
CA ASN A 56 10.95 -12.22 6.08
C ASN A 56 9.55 -12.77 6.38
N ASN A 57 8.90 -12.21 7.40
CA ASN A 57 7.55 -12.59 7.77
C ASN A 57 6.46 -11.80 7.07
N VAL A 58 6.83 -10.71 6.41
CA VAL A 58 5.90 -9.84 5.68
C VAL A 58 6.37 -9.70 4.23
N MET A 59 5.45 -9.84 3.29
CA MET A 59 5.62 -9.45 1.90
C MET A 59 4.68 -8.29 1.60
N ILE A 60 5.20 -7.27 0.93
CA ILE A 60 4.45 -6.08 0.53
C ILE A 60 4.50 -5.97 -0.98
N LEU A 61 3.34 -5.80 -1.58
CA LEU A 61 3.20 -5.47 -2.99
C LEU A 61 2.50 -4.11 -3.08
N GLU A 62 3.25 -3.10 -3.52
CA GLU A 62 2.71 -1.77 -3.76
C GLU A 62 2.23 -1.64 -5.21
N ASP A 63 1.21 -0.77 -5.43
CA ASP A 63 0.58 -0.51 -6.72
C ASP A 63 0.07 -1.79 -7.42
N ALA A 64 -0.57 -2.64 -6.63
CA ALA A 64 -1.02 -3.97 -7.05
C ALA A 64 -2.33 -3.97 -7.85
N ASP A 65 -2.66 -2.89 -8.55
CA ASP A 65 -3.96 -2.67 -9.21
C ASP A 65 -4.32 -3.79 -10.17
N THR A 66 -3.40 -4.14 -11.08
CA THR A 66 -3.60 -5.21 -12.07
C THR A 66 -3.68 -6.59 -11.43
N PHE A 67 -2.97 -6.79 -10.32
CA PHE A 67 -2.96 -8.06 -9.60
C PHE A 67 -4.27 -8.28 -8.82
N LEU A 68 -4.79 -7.23 -8.20
CA LEU A 68 -5.99 -7.30 -7.35
C LEU A 68 -7.29 -7.27 -8.13
N GLY A 69 -7.25 -6.84 -9.38
CA GLY A 69 -8.43 -6.74 -10.25
C GLY A 69 -9.16 -8.06 -10.45
N SER A 70 -10.41 -7.97 -10.88
CA SER A 70 -11.29 -9.12 -11.06
C SER A 70 -10.76 -10.12 -12.11
N ARG A 71 -10.92 -11.41 -11.85
CA ARG A 71 -10.57 -12.51 -12.77
C ARG A 71 -11.33 -12.50 -14.09
N THR A 72 -12.46 -11.82 -14.15
CA THR A 72 -13.22 -11.66 -15.39
C THR A 72 -12.44 -10.96 -16.50
N GLU A 73 -11.33 -10.30 -16.14
CA GLU A 73 -10.41 -9.65 -17.06
C GLU A 73 -9.16 -10.48 -17.40
N GLY A 74 -9.14 -11.79 -17.05
CA GLY A 74 -8.05 -12.70 -17.39
C GLY A 74 -6.88 -12.71 -16.40
N ASN A 75 -7.13 -12.44 -15.14
CA ASN A 75 -6.11 -12.41 -14.09
C ASN A 75 -5.70 -13.82 -13.61
N ASP A 76 -4.90 -14.53 -14.43
CA ASP A 76 -4.40 -15.87 -14.11
C ASP A 76 -3.40 -15.87 -12.93
N VAL A 77 -2.72 -14.74 -12.71
CA VAL A 77 -1.74 -14.59 -11.62
C VAL A 77 -2.42 -14.69 -10.27
N MET A 78 -3.57 -14.04 -10.14
CA MET A 78 -4.39 -14.16 -8.93
C MET A 78 -4.83 -15.60 -8.67
N HIS A 79 -5.17 -16.34 -9.71
CA HIS A 79 -5.55 -17.75 -9.57
C HIS A 79 -4.41 -18.61 -9.02
N LYS A 80 -3.21 -18.47 -9.57
CA LYS A 80 -2.01 -19.15 -9.07
C LYS A 80 -1.73 -18.77 -7.63
N PHE A 81 -1.78 -17.46 -7.34
CA PHE A 81 -1.58 -16.95 -5.99
C PHE A 81 -2.56 -17.55 -4.97
N LEU A 82 -3.85 -17.61 -5.30
CA LEU A 82 -4.85 -18.14 -4.39
C LEU A 82 -4.68 -19.65 -4.16
N ASN A 83 -4.30 -20.40 -5.18
CA ASN A 83 -4.07 -21.85 -5.09
C ASN A 83 -2.82 -22.17 -4.26
N VAL A 84 -1.74 -21.44 -4.50
CA VAL A 84 -0.51 -21.53 -3.71
C VAL A 84 -0.74 -20.93 -2.33
N GLY A 85 -1.50 -19.84 -2.26
CA GLY A 85 -1.80 -19.10 -1.05
C GLY A 85 -2.59 -19.88 -0.01
N ASP A 86 -3.52 -20.75 -0.39
CA ASP A 86 -4.26 -21.58 0.58
C ASP A 86 -3.33 -22.57 1.32
N GLY A 87 -2.27 -23.02 0.69
CA GLY A 87 -1.20 -23.80 1.33
C GLY A 87 -0.13 -22.95 2.03
N LEU A 88 0.18 -21.77 1.51
CA LEU A 88 1.22 -20.87 1.97
C LEU A 88 0.73 -19.89 3.04
N ILE A 89 -0.50 -19.42 2.90
CA ILE A 89 -1.17 -18.50 3.84
C ILE A 89 -1.39 -19.19 5.19
N THR A 90 -1.48 -20.51 5.21
CA THR A 90 -1.49 -21.31 6.43
C THR A 90 -0.12 -21.49 7.07
N SER A 91 0.98 -21.06 6.42
CA SER A 91 2.29 -21.07 7.04
C SER A 91 2.31 -20.04 8.19
N LYS A 92 2.40 -20.56 9.40
CA LYS A 92 2.32 -19.77 10.64
C LYS A 92 3.26 -18.56 10.58
N GLY A 93 2.68 -17.35 10.69
CA GLY A 93 3.42 -16.12 10.86
C GLY A 93 3.74 -15.33 9.57
N LYS A 94 3.45 -15.85 8.37
CA LYS A 94 3.64 -15.09 7.13
C LYS A 94 2.43 -14.20 6.85
N LYS A 95 2.66 -12.94 6.49
CA LYS A 95 1.63 -11.94 6.20
C LYS A 95 1.91 -11.25 4.88
N MET A 96 0.87 -10.81 4.20
CA MET A 96 0.99 -10.06 2.95
C MET A 96 0.19 -8.77 3.04
N ILE A 97 0.77 -7.70 2.54
CA ILE A 97 0.14 -6.38 2.47
C ILE A 97 0.13 -5.95 1.01
N PHE A 98 -1.04 -5.64 0.51
CA PHE A 98 -1.22 -5.08 -0.83
C PHE A 98 -1.66 -3.62 -0.72
N SER A 99 -1.02 -2.73 -1.48
CA SER A 99 -1.56 -1.40 -1.71
C SER A 99 -2.08 -1.27 -3.13
N THR A 100 -3.19 -0.57 -3.30
CA THR A 100 -3.85 -0.38 -4.59
C THR A 100 -4.50 0.99 -4.70
N ASN A 101 -4.60 1.50 -5.92
CA ASN A 101 -5.32 2.72 -6.27
C ASN A 101 -6.70 2.44 -6.88
N LEU A 102 -7.15 1.20 -6.86
CA LEU A 102 -8.50 0.84 -7.29
C LEU A 102 -9.54 1.71 -6.59
N PRO A 103 -10.59 2.15 -7.30
CA PRO A 103 -11.55 3.11 -6.76
C PRO A 103 -12.50 2.51 -5.72
N SER A 104 -12.70 1.19 -5.73
CA SER A 104 -13.66 0.54 -4.84
C SER A 104 -13.21 -0.87 -4.46
N ILE A 105 -13.63 -1.32 -3.28
CA ILE A 105 -13.50 -2.71 -2.84
C ILE A 105 -14.16 -3.70 -3.81
N LYS A 106 -15.17 -3.25 -4.56
CA LYS A 106 -15.89 -4.07 -5.56
C LYS A 106 -15.02 -4.42 -6.76
N ASP A 107 -13.94 -3.64 -7.00
CA ASP A 107 -13.01 -3.87 -8.09
C ASP A 107 -11.94 -4.90 -7.71
N ILE A 108 -11.84 -5.26 -6.43
CA ILE A 108 -10.95 -6.31 -5.94
C ILE A 108 -11.61 -7.68 -6.15
N ASP A 109 -10.81 -8.67 -6.57
CA ASP A 109 -11.31 -10.05 -6.70
C ASP A 109 -11.91 -10.55 -5.37
N PRO A 110 -13.19 -10.95 -5.36
CA PRO A 110 -13.86 -11.39 -4.13
C PRO A 110 -13.18 -12.57 -3.44
N ALA A 111 -12.41 -13.38 -4.17
CA ALA A 111 -11.73 -14.53 -3.58
C ALA A 111 -10.57 -14.10 -2.65
N LEU A 112 -9.97 -12.91 -2.88
CA LEU A 112 -8.91 -12.39 -2.02
C LEU A 112 -9.47 -11.90 -0.68
N ILE A 113 -10.60 -11.21 -0.71
CA ILE A 113 -11.20 -10.55 0.46
C ILE A 113 -12.12 -11.45 1.29
N ARG A 114 -12.12 -12.76 1.02
CA ARG A 114 -12.93 -13.73 1.79
C ARG A 114 -12.48 -13.79 3.26
N PRO A 115 -13.45 -13.96 4.19
CA PRO A 115 -13.15 -14.26 5.59
C PRO A 115 -12.18 -15.45 5.74
N GLY A 116 -11.24 -15.35 6.67
CA GLY A 116 -10.20 -16.36 6.88
C GLY A 116 -8.95 -16.19 6.01
N ARG A 117 -9.03 -15.45 4.89
CA ARG A 117 -7.90 -15.11 4.02
C ARG A 117 -7.48 -13.66 4.19
N CYS A 118 -8.41 -12.73 4.04
CA CYS A 118 -8.19 -11.31 4.27
C CYS A 118 -8.47 -10.96 5.72
N PHE A 119 -7.50 -10.27 6.35
CA PHE A 119 -7.65 -9.75 7.70
C PHE A 119 -8.55 -8.52 7.70
N ASP A 120 -8.25 -7.58 6.78
CA ASP A 120 -9.01 -6.35 6.63
C ASP A 120 -8.72 -5.66 5.29
N VAL A 121 -9.62 -4.76 4.90
CA VAL A 121 -9.43 -3.82 3.79
C VAL A 121 -9.53 -2.41 4.37
N LEU A 122 -8.40 -1.71 4.44
CA LEU A 122 -8.34 -0.34 4.95
C LEU A 122 -8.51 0.64 3.78
N GLU A 123 -9.57 1.42 3.83
CA GLU A 123 -9.83 2.46 2.85
C GLU A 123 -9.14 3.77 3.23
N PHE A 124 -8.32 4.27 2.33
CA PHE A 124 -7.65 5.56 2.42
C PHE A 124 -8.36 6.55 1.51
N ARG A 125 -8.64 7.73 2.00
CA ARG A 125 -9.29 8.81 1.25
C ARG A 125 -8.61 10.15 1.46
N ALA A 126 -8.95 11.13 0.65
CA ALA A 126 -8.62 12.51 0.97
C ALA A 126 -9.29 12.92 2.30
N MET A 127 -8.62 13.75 3.05
CA MET A 127 -9.13 14.31 4.30
C MET A 127 -10.12 15.43 4.00
N GLN A 128 -11.21 15.44 4.73
CA GLN A 128 -12.14 16.57 4.74
C GLN A 128 -11.46 17.82 5.31
N GLU A 129 -11.95 19.01 4.96
CA GLU A 129 -11.34 20.27 5.38
C GLU A 129 -11.13 20.35 6.91
N THR A 130 -12.11 19.92 7.68
CA THR A 130 -12.00 19.91 9.15
C THR A 130 -10.92 18.97 9.68
N GLU A 131 -10.71 17.83 9.00
CA GLU A 131 -9.73 16.83 9.42
C GLU A 131 -8.30 17.32 9.18
N HIS A 132 -8.03 17.83 7.96
CA HIS A 132 -6.68 18.30 7.65
C HIS A 132 -6.34 19.63 8.34
N GLN A 133 -7.33 20.48 8.66
CA GLN A 133 -7.09 21.69 9.47
C GLN A 133 -6.59 21.34 10.88
N VAL A 134 -7.20 20.33 11.52
CA VAL A 134 -6.72 19.83 12.83
C VAL A 134 -5.28 19.31 12.73
N LEU A 135 -4.97 18.61 11.65
CA LEU A 135 -3.61 18.13 11.41
C LEU A 135 -2.65 19.28 11.13
N ALA A 136 -3.06 20.25 10.34
CA ALA A 136 -2.28 21.45 10.04
C ALA A 136 -1.92 22.23 11.32
N ASP A 137 -2.87 22.45 12.20
CA ASP A 137 -2.64 23.13 13.47
C ASP A 137 -1.63 22.38 14.36
N LYS A 138 -1.75 21.05 14.44
CA LYS A 138 -0.80 20.22 15.21
C LYS A 138 0.62 20.25 14.66
N LEU A 139 0.76 20.39 13.36
CA LEU A 139 2.05 20.40 12.67
C LEU A 139 2.61 21.82 12.46
N GLY A 140 1.84 22.85 12.78
CA GLY A 140 2.23 24.25 12.58
C GLY A 140 2.33 24.61 11.09
N ILE A 141 1.44 24.09 10.27
CA ILE A 141 1.43 24.28 8.82
C ILE A 141 0.22 25.12 8.37
N ASP A 142 0.33 25.74 7.20
CA ASP A 142 -0.73 26.57 6.66
C ASP A 142 -2.02 25.76 6.43
N ARG A 143 -3.15 26.33 6.85
CA ARG A 143 -4.45 25.76 6.58
C ARG A 143 -4.80 25.87 5.11
N MET A 144 -5.38 24.82 4.56
CA MET A 144 -5.86 24.76 3.18
C MET A 144 -7.39 24.65 3.17
N THR A 145 -8.01 24.89 2.03
CA THR A 145 -9.46 24.76 1.83
C THR A 145 -9.80 23.54 0.98
N GLY A 146 -10.99 23.00 1.17
CA GLY A 146 -11.50 21.84 0.45
C GLY A 146 -10.85 20.52 0.87
N GLU A 147 -11.20 19.43 0.22
CA GLU A 147 -10.60 18.11 0.48
C GLU A 147 -9.12 18.09 0.05
N LYS A 148 -8.29 17.46 0.88
CA LYS A 148 -6.84 17.35 0.61
C LYS A 148 -6.32 15.94 0.92
N THR A 149 -5.49 15.43 0.04
CA THR A 149 -4.69 14.25 0.34
C THR A 149 -3.57 14.60 1.32
N LEU A 150 -3.03 13.58 1.98
CA LEU A 150 -1.88 13.75 2.87
C LEU A 150 -0.67 14.34 2.12
N ALA A 151 -0.46 13.89 0.88
CA ALA A 151 0.64 14.38 0.05
C ALA A 151 0.50 15.87 -0.30
N GLU A 152 -0.71 16.35 -0.63
CA GLU A 152 -0.97 17.76 -0.90
C GLU A 152 -0.71 18.62 0.34
N LEU A 153 -1.14 18.15 1.52
CA LEU A 153 -0.92 18.87 2.77
C LEU A 153 0.57 19.05 3.07
N PHE A 154 1.39 18.01 2.88
CA PHE A 154 2.82 18.09 3.10
C PHE A 154 3.57 18.76 1.94
N HIS A 155 3.07 18.66 0.72
CA HIS A 155 3.72 19.30 -0.43
C HIS A 155 3.68 20.85 -0.34
N SER A 156 2.61 21.42 0.21
CA SER A 156 2.49 22.86 0.42
C SER A 156 3.63 23.42 1.33
N GLN A 157 4.28 22.56 2.11
CA GLN A 157 5.34 22.92 3.03
C GLN A 157 6.76 22.79 2.45
N ILE A 158 6.93 21.99 1.41
CA ILE A 158 8.16 21.97 0.67
C ILE A 158 8.18 23.30 -0.10
N HIS A 159 8.57 24.37 0.60
CA HIS A 159 9.01 25.58 -0.06
C HIS A 159 10.12 25.12 -0.99
N ALA A 160 9.81 25.05 -2.29
CA ALA A 160 10.84 24.84 -3.29
C ALA A 160 11.98 25.81 -2.93
N PRO A 161 13.20 25.33 -2.67
CA PRO A 161 14.29 26.22 -2.38
C PRO A 161 14.27 27.23 -3.54
N LYS A 162 14.18 28.52 -3.22
CA LYS A 162 14.25 29.57 -4.24
C LYS A 162 15.60 29.36 -4.91
N VAL A 163 15.60 28.61 -5.99
CA VAL A 163 16.77 28.43 -6.84
C VAL A 163 17.05 29.84 -7.36
N LYS A 164 17.97 30.54 -6.72
CA LYS A 164 18.53 31.75 -7.25
C LYS A 164 19.16 31.35 -8.58
N ARG A 165 18.44 31.62 -9.69
CA ARG A 165 19.02 31.52 -11.02
C ARG A 165 20.23 32.46 -11.02
N ARG A 166 21.42 31.92 -10.85
CA ARG A 166 22.64 32.62 -11.14
C ARG A 166 22.70 32.71 -12.65
N ASN A 167 22.44 33.90 -13.20
CA ASN A 167 22.82 34.20 -14.57
C ASN A 167 24.33 34.09 -14.64
N MET A 168 24.83 33.00 -15.18
CA MET A 168 26.23 32.94 -15.59
C MET A 168 26.32 33.70 -16.93
N GLY A 169 26.67 34.97 -16.88
CA GLY A 169 27.09 35.71 -18.06
C GLY A 169 28.50 35.22 -18.43
N PHE A 170 28.63 34.72 -19.62
CA PHE A 170 29.92 34.56 -20.28
C PHE A 170 30.27 35.94 -20.83
N TYR A 171 31.40 36.50 -20.39
CA TYR A 171 32.10 37.58 -21.05
C TYR A 171 33.13 36.96 -21.98
#